data_a3b04d5c90c8b9ee116da64607dc6dda
#
_entry.id   a3b04d5c90c8b9ee116da64607dc6dda
#
_cell.length_a   1.000
_cell.length_b   1.000
_cell.length_c   1.000
_cell.angle_alpha   90.00
_cell.angle_beta   90.00
_cell.angle_gamma   90.00
#
_symmetry.space_group_name_H-M   'P 1'
#
loop_
_entity.id
_entity.type
_entity.pdbx_description
1 polymer ?
#
loop_
_entity_poly.entity_id
_entity_poly.type
_entity_poly.pdbx_seq_one_letter_code
_entity_poly.pdbx_strand_id
1 'polypeptide(L)'
;MEKIGKVELDDTCYPGRDLYSDGEVEDQLLEIARNYGEEDYNRIIAETSSWPVMYHFSNIRQNIVEWLPIGKGDCVLEIGAGCGAITGALARKAKSVHCIELSKKRSYINAYRNKACDNVKILMGNFQEIEKKLTETYDYITLIGVFEYADGYISGDEPYQEMLEVIKKHLVPHGKIVIAIENRLGMKYWAGCTEDHTGRYFEGIEGYTDTRGV
;
A
#
# COMPACT_ATOMS: atom_id res chain seq x y z
N MET A 1 -18.31 -12.55 1.04
CA MET A 1 -16.89 -12.65 0.61
C MET A 1 -16.87 -12.82 -0.89
N GLU A 2 -16.32 -11.88 -1.59
CA GLU A 2 -16.21 -11.85 -3.05
C GLU A 2 -14.85 -12.41 -3.48
N LYS A 3 -14.73 -12.90 -4.74
CA LYS A 3 -13.44 -13.32 -5.31
C LYS A 3 -13.23 -12.73 -6.70
N ILE A 4 -12.01 -12.29 -6.96
CA ILE A 4 -11.54 -11.94 -8.29
C ILE A 4 -10.37 -12.89 -8.64
N GLY A 5 -10.60 -13.80 -9.58
CA GLY A 5 -9.70 -14.91 -9.80
C GLY A 5 -9.58 -15.77 -8.55
N LYS A 6 -8.36 -15.85 -8.00
CA LYS A 6 -8.09 -16.59 -6.76
C LYS A 6 -7.98 -15.68 -5.52
N VAL A 7 -7.92 -14.34 -5.70
CA VAL A 7 -7.84 -13.37 -4.61
C VAL A 7 -9.17 -13.26 -3.89
N GLU A 8 -9.13 -13.31 -2.56
CA GLU A 8 -10.29 -13.12 -1.70
C GLU A 8 -10.47 -11.65 -1.30
N LEU A 9 -11.71 -11.17 -1.34
CA LEU A 9 -12.08 -9.81 -1.00
C LEU A 9 -13.09 -9.83 0.16
N ASP A 10 -12.80 -9.10 1.23
CA ASP A 10 -13.61 -8.99 2.43
C ASP A 10 -13.97 -7.52 2.67
N ASP A 11 -15.22 -7.16 2.45
CA ASP A 11 -15.74 -5.80 2.61
C ASP A 11 -16.52 -5.59 3.92
N THR A 12 -16.38 -6.50 4.89
CA THR A 12 -17.11 -6.45 6.18
C THR A 12 -16.84 -5.15 6.97
N CYS A 13 -15.68 -4.53 6.78
CA CYS A 13 -15.29 -3.26 7.42
C CYS A 13 -15.36 -2.06 6.47
N TYR A 14 -15.84 -2.24 5.24
CA TYR A 14 -15.96 -1.15 4.29
C TYR A 14 -17.11 -0.21 4.65
N PRO A 15 -16.87 1.11 4.77
CA PRO A 15 -17.88 2.06 5.25
C PRO A 15 -18.94 2.43 4.19
N GLY A 16 -18.96 1.77 3.04
CA GLY A 16 -19.92 2.03 1.96
C GLY A 16 -19.53 3.17 1.01
N ARG A 17 -18.41 3.83 1.26
CA ARG A 17 -17.81 4.85 0.38
C ARG A 17 -16.30 4.81 0.50
N ASP A 18 -15.60 5.16 -0.59
CA ASP A 18 -14.16 5.34 -0.54
C ASP A 18 -13.82 6.62 0.24
N LEU A 19 -12.95 6.49 1.23
CA LEU A 19 -12.45 7.60 2.04
C LEU A 19 -11.19 8.23 1.44
N TYR A 20 -10.59 7.55 0.46
CA TYR A 20 -9.45 8.01 -0.30
C TYR A 20 -9.61 7.63 -1.77
N SER A 21 -9.33 8.55 -2.69
CA SER A 21 -9.35 8.31 -4.14
C SER A 21 -8.51 9.35 -4.86
N ASP A 22 -7.78 8.93 -5.90
CA ASP A 22 -7.10 9.81 -6.86
C ASP A 22 -8.04 10.26 -8.00
N GLY A 23 -9.34 10.00 -7.88
CA GLY A 23 -10.34 10.43 -8.84
C GLY A 23 -10.44 9.52 -10.08
N GLU A 24 -10.66 10.16 -11.24
CA GLU A 24 -10.94 9.46 -12.52
C GLU A 24 -9.78 8.60 -13.02
N VAL A 25 -8.55 8.90 -12.60
CA VAL A 25 -7.39 8.11 -13.01
C VAL A 25 -7.48 6.65 -12.53
N GLU A 26 -8.13 6.40 -11.41
CA GLU A 26 -8.33 5.04 -10.90
C GLU A 26 -9.24 4.19 -11.81
N ASP A 27 -10.11 4.81 -12.61
CA ASP A 27 -10.92 4.08 -13.60
C ASP A 27 -10.02 3.55 -14.73
N GLN A 28 -9.07 4.36 -15.21
CA GLN A 28 -8.07 3.93 -16.17
C GLN A 28 -7.20 2.79 -15.60
N LEU A 29 -6.74 2.92 -14.36
CA LEU A 29 -5.95 1.88 -13.70
C LEU A 29 -6.73 0.58 -13.56
N LEU A 30 -8.02 0.65 -13.22
CA LEU A 30 -8.89 -0.52 -13.12
C LEU A 30 -9.09 -1.22 -14.47
N GLU A 31 -9.28 -0.46 -15.56
CA GLU A 31 -9.36 -1.01 -16.91
C GLU A 31 -8.07 -1.73 -17.31
N ILE A 32 -6.92 -1.12 -17.04
CA ILE A 32 -5.62 -1.74 -17.30
C ILE A 32 -5.48 -3.06 -16.54
N ALA A 33 -5.75 -3.06 -15.23
CA ALA A 33 -5.63 -4.27 -14.40
C ALA A 33 -6.59 -5.40 -14.82
N ARG A 34 -7.77 -5.06 -15.33
CA ARG A 34 -8.76 -6.05 -15.83
C ARG A 34 -8.31 -6.72 -17.11
N ASN A 35 -7.79 -5.93 -18.04
CA ASN A 35 -7.59 -6.35 -19.43
C ASN A 35 -6.17 -6.86 -19.72
N TYR A 36 -5.18 -6.50 -18.89
CA TYR A 36 -3.77 -6.78 -19.15
C TYR A 36 -3.09 -7.47 -17.96
N GLY A 37 -2.01 -8.19 -18.25
CA GLY A 37 -1.15 -8.82 -17.26
C GLY A 37 0.12 -8.02 -16.97
N GLU A 38 0.92 -8.52 -16.02
CA GLU A 38 2.18 -7.88 -15.61
C GLU A 38 3.18 -7.77 -16.79
N GLU A 39 3.12 -8.70 -17.73
CA GLU A 39 3.93 -8.73 -18.95
C GLU A 39 3.67 -7.55 -19.89
N ASP A 40 2.48 -6.97 -19.86
CA ASP A 40 2.08 -5.84 -20.70
C ASP A 40 2.40 -4.48 -20.11
N TYR A 41 2.60 -4.39 -18.79
CA TYR A 41 2.65 -3.12 -18.08
C TYR A 41 3.75 -2.17 -18.58
N ASN A 42 4.94 -2.67 -18.91
CA ASN A 42 6.01 -1.82 -19.45
C ASN A 42 5.62 -1.18 -20.80
N ARG A 43 4.93 -1.93 -21.67
CA ARG A 43 4.41 -1.42 -22.95
C ARG A 43 3.35 -0.34 -22.70
N ILE A 44 2.38 -0.61 -21.82
CA ILE A 44 1.29 0.32 -21.50
C ILE A 44 1.83 1.61 -20.88
N ILE A 45 2.81 1.53 -19.99
CA ILE A 45 3.49 2.70 -19.40
C ILE A 45 4.11 3.55 -20.51
N ALA A 46 4.81 2.94 -21.46
CA ALA A 46 5.44 3.66 -22.58
C ALA A 46 4.41 4.31 -23.52
N GLU A 47 3.32 3.60 -23.82
CA GLU A 47 2.25 4.08 -24.70
C GLU A 47 1.43 5.21 -24.08
N THR A 48 1.10 5.12 -22.79
CA THR A 48 0.25 6.11 -22.10
C THR A 48 1.01 7.36 -21.69
N SER A 49 2.33 7.25 -21.45
CA SER A 49 3.15 8.33 -20.88
C SER A 49 2.51 9.00 -19.65
N SER A 50 1.70 8.24 -18.89
CA SER A 50 0.94 8.70 -17.73
C SER A 50 1.71 8.43 -16.47
N TRP A 51 1.94 9.47 -15.65
CA TRP A 51 2.60 9.34 -14.35
C TRP A 51 1.87 8.35 -13.43
N PRO A 52 0.53 8.43 -13.22
CA PRO A 52 -0.17 7.47 -12.37
C PRO A 52 -0.04 6.03 -12.87
N VAL A 53 -0.11 5.79 -14.19
CA VAL A 53 0.07 4.45 -14.76
C VAL A 53 1.48 3.93 -14.48
N MET A 54 2.50 4.75 -14.69
CA MET A 54 3.88 4.40 -14.36
C MET A 54 4.04 4.15 -12.86
N TYR A 55 3.52 5.03 -12.02
CA TYR A 55 3.64 4.93 -10.56
C TYR A 55 3.02 3.63 -10.03
N HIS A 56 1.83 3.28 -10.50
CA HIS A 56 1.13 2.10 -9.97
C HIS A 56 1.57 0.78 -10.61
N PHE A 57 1.93 0.76 -11.90
CA PHE A 57 2.22 -0.49 -12.62
C PHE A 57 3.70 -0.79 -12.85
N SER A 58 4.60 0.14 -12.52
CA SER A 58 6.04 -0.10 -12.68
C SER A 58 6.52 -1.23 -11.75
N ASN A 59 7.22 -2.21 -12.32
CA ASN A 59 7.84 -3.31 -11.59
C ASN A 59 8.98 -2.86 -10.66
N ILE A 60 9.54 -1.66 -10.90
CA ILE A 60 10.64 -1.12 -10.07
C ILE A 60 10.21 -0.98 -8.61
N ARG A 61 8.94 -0.72 -8.34
CA ARG A 61 8.44 -0.59 -6.96
C ARG A 61 8.58 -1.88 -6.14
N GLN A 62 8.59 -3.04 -6.79
CA GLN A 62 8.78 -4.33 -6.13
C GLN A 62 10.15 -4.45 -5.47
N ASN A 63 11.16 -3.70 -5.94
CA ASN A 63 12.50 -3.68 -5.35
C ASN A 63 12.50 -3.27 -3.87
N ILE A 64 11.47 -2.55 -3.40
CA ILE A 64 11.32 -2.18 -1.99
C ILE A 64 11.23 -3.42 -1.09
N VAL A 65 10.64 -4.52 -1.57
CA VAL A 65 10.40 -5.75 -0.78
C VAL A 65 11.16 -6.97 -1.30
N GLU A 66 11.73 -6.94 -2.51
CA GLU A 66 12.40 -8.10 -3.12
C GLU A 66 13.63 -8.58 -2.33
N TRP A 67 14.35 -7.69 -1.69
CA TRP A 67 15.51 -8.02 -0.87
C TRP A 67 15.16 -8.61 0.51
N LEU A 68 13.90 -8.48 0.96
CA LEU A 68 13.48 -9.02 2.26
C LEU A 68 13.56 -10.55 2.26
N PRO A 69 14.10 -11.17 3.32
CA PRO A 69 14.24 -12.61 3.43
C PRO A 69 12.92 -13.30 3.82
N ILE A 70 11.82 -12.94 3.13
CA ILE A 70 10.51 -13.56 3.31
C ILE A 70 10.53 -14.95 2.66
N GLY A 71 10.08 -15.96 3.38
CA GLY A 71 10.05 -17.35 2.94
C GLY A 71 8.63 -17.91 2.81
N LYS A 72 8.52 -19.12 2.23
CA LYS A 72 7.25 -19.82 2.00
C LYS A 72 6.52 -20.26 3.27
N GLY A 73 7.12 -20.10 4.43
CA GLY A 73 6.49 -20.31 5.74
C GLY A 73 5.88 -19.05 6.34
N ASP A 74 6.26 -17.88 5.85
CA ASP A 74 5.95 -16.59 6.49
C ASP A 74 4.58 -16.06 6.06
N CYS A 75 3.87 -15.49 7.03
CA CYS A 75 2.63 -14.74 6.83
C CYS A 75 2.94 -13.23 6.83
N VAL A 76 2.38 -12.50 5.86
CA VAL A 76 2.62 -11.06 5.70
C VAL A 76 1.30 -10.30 5.84
N LEU A 77 1.32 -9.18 6.56
CA LEU A 77 0.27 -8.16 6.55
C LEU A 77 0.80 -6.93 5.79
N GLU A 78 0.13 -6.58 4.71
CA GLU A 78 0.40 -5.36 3.95
C GLU A 78 -0.65 -4.30 4.30
N ILE A 79 -0.26 -3.26 5.05
CA ILE A 79 -1.14 -2.16 5.42
C ILE A 79 -1.03 -1.08 4.36
N GLY A 80 -2.18 -0.64 3.81
CA GLY A 80 -2.24 0.33 2.71
C GLY A 80 -1.75 -0.25 1.39
N ALA A 81 -2.30 -1.40 0.99
CA ALA A 81 -1.86 -2.12 -0.20
C ALA A 81 -2.09 -1.36 -1.52
N GLY A 82 -2.97 -0.36 -1.52
CA GLY A 82 -3.29 0.45 -2.69
C GLY A 82 -3.67 -0.39 -3.90
N CYS A 83 -3.13 -0.04 -5.06
CA CYS A 83 -3.33 -0.76 -6.32
C CYS A 83 -2.47 -2.04 -6.47
N GLY A 84 -1.91 -2.56 -5.38
CA GLY A 84 -1.18 -3.83 -5.36
C GLY A 84 0.20 -3.80 -6.01
N ALA A 85 0.89 -2.66 -5.96
CA ALA A 85 2.20 -2.50 -6.61
C ALA A 85 3.26 -3.48 -6.10
N ILE A 86 3.18 -3.86 -4.81
CA ILE A 86 4.12 -4.79 -4.17
C ILE A 86 3.46 -6.10 -3.72
N THR A 87 2.12 -6.15 -3.65
CA THR A 87 1.36 -7.33 -3.19
C THR A 87 1.79 -8.62 -3.92
N GLY A 88 1.94 -8.56 -5.24
CA GLY A 88 2.37 -9.70 -6.04
C GLY A 88 3.79 -10.18 -5.69
N ALA A 89 4.71 -9.26 -5.41
CA ALA A 89 6.07 -9.62 -4.98
C ALA A 89 6.05 -10.32 -3.61
N LEU A 90 5.25 -9.82 -2.67
CA LEU A 90 5.06 -10.48 -1.37
C LEU A 90 4.41 -11.85 -1.53
N ALA A 91 3.38 -11.98 -2.35
CA ALA A 91 2.67 -13.24 -2.60
C ALA A 91 3.56 -14.31 -3.23
N ARG A 92 4.48 -13.94 -4.12
CA ARG A 92 5.47 -14.88 -4.70
C ARG A 92 6.39 -15.48 -3.64
N LYS A 93 6.66 -14.77 -2.53
CA LYS A 93 7.61 -15.16 -1.48
C LYS A 93 6.94 -15.81 -0.28
N ALA A 94 5.83 -15.25 0.18
CA ALA A 94 5.16 -15.60 1.42
C ALA A 94 4.28 -16.86 1.32
N LYS A 95 3.88 -17.39 2.47
CA LYS A 95 2.82 -18.38 2.64
C LYS A 95 1.45 -17.76 2.39
N SER A 96 1.20 -16.60 2.99
CA SER A 96 -0.03 -15.83 2.82
C SER A 96 0.24 -14.34 2.92
N VAL A 97 -0.55 -13.54 2.21
CA VAL A 97 -0.52 -12.08 2.26
C VAL A 97 -1.94 -11.59 2.55
N HIS A 98 -2.12 -10.97 3.70
CA HIS A 98 -3.32 -10.22 4.00
C HIS A 98 -3.05 -8.75 3.70
N CYS A 99 -3.90 -8.13 2.90
CA CYS A 99 -3.82 -6.73 2.53
C CYS A 99 -4.91 -5.96 3.24
N ILE A 100 -4.60 -4.78 3.78
CA ILE A 100 -5.61 -3.84 4.26
C ILE A 100 -5.60 -2.64 3.31
N GLU A 101 -6.78 -2.29 2.77
CA GLU A 101 -6.91 -1.16 1.86
C GLU A 101 -8.24 -0.42 2.12
N LEU A 102 -8.13 0.91 2.20
CA LEU A 102 -9.24 1.80 2.54
C LEU A 102 -10.23 1.99 1.37
N SER A 103 -9.71 2.00 0.13
CA SER A 103 -10.49 2.20 -1.10
C SER A 103 -10.92 0.87 -1.71
N LYS A 104 -12.22 0.75 -1.95
CA LYS A 104 -12.79 -0.41 -2.66
C LYS A 104 -12.29 -0.50 -4.10
N LYS A 105 -12.18 0.65 -4.79
CA LYS A 105 -11.70 0.71 -6.16
C LYS A 105 -10.24 0.24 -6.25
N ARG A 106 -9.36 0.70 -5.38
CA ARG A 106 -7.95 0.25 -5.32
C ARG A 106 -7.83 -1.23 -4.95
N SER A 107 -8.67 -1.71 -4.04
CA SER A 107 -8.75 -3.14 -3.71
C SER A 107 -9.09 -3.99 -4.93
N TYR A 108 -10.01 -3.53 -5.79
CA TYR A 108 -10.30 -4.22 -7.05
C TYR A 108 -9.14 -4.19 -8.04
N ILE A 109 -8.44 -3.05 -8.17
CA ILE A 109 -7.24 -2.96 -9.02
C ILE A 109 -6.20 -3.97 -8.55
N ASN A 110 -5.92 -4.01 -7.24
CA ASN A 110 -5.02 -4.97 -6.63
C ASN A 110 -5.45 -6.42 -6.92
N ALA A 111 -6.73 -6.74 -6.72
CA ALA A 111 -7.26 -8.09 -6.93
C ALA A 111 -7.17 -8.53 -8.40
N TYR A 112 -7.50 -7.65 -9.37
CA TYR A 112 -7.34 -7.97 -10.79
C TYR A 112 -5.89 -8.16 -11.18
N ARG A 113 -4.99 -7.31 -10.71
CA ARG A 113 -3.55 -7.40 -10.92
C ARG A 113 -2.97 -8.71 -10.43
N ASN A 114 -3.40 -9.16 -9.26
CA ASN A 114 -2.89 -10.34 -8.58
C ASN A 114 -3.83 -11.56 -8.67
N LYS A 115 -4.76 -11.57 -9.63
CA LYS A 115 -5.85 -12.57 -9.77
C LYS A 115 -5.40 -14.04 -9.82
N ALA A 116 -4.13 -14.29 -10.14
CA ALA A 116 -3.55 -15.65 -10.16
C ALA A 116 -3.04 -16.11 -8.78
N CYS A 117 -2.86 -15.21 -7.82
CA CYS A 117 -2.34 -15.52 -6.48
C CYS A 117 -3.44 -16.14 -5.61
N ASP A 118 -3.21 -17.35 -5.11
CA ASP A 118 -4.15 -18.10 -4.27
C ASP A 118 -3.92 -17.91 -2.76
N ASN A 119 -2.92 -17.10 -2.43
CA ASN A 119 -2.50 -16.78 -1.07
C ASN A 119 -2.70 -15.31 -0.70
N VAL A 120 -3.53 -14.56 -1.45
CA VAL A 120 -3.84 -13.15 -1.19
C VAL A 120 -5.27 -12.98 -0.72
N LYS A 121 -5.45 -12.27 0.39
CA LYS A 121 -6.74 -11.81 0.91
C LYS A 121 -6.71 -10.31 1.14
N ILE A 122 -7.69 -9.57 0.61
CA ILE A 122 -7.80 -8.11 0.76
C ILE A 122 -8.96 -7.80 1.71
N LEU A 123 -8.66 -7.11 2.79
CA LEU A 123 -9.59 -6.62 3.81
C LEU A 123 -9.84 -5.13 3.52
N MET A 124 -11.08 -4.78 3.13
CA MET A 124 -11.43 -3.41 2.79
C MET A 124 -11.93 -2.64 4.00
N GLY A 125 -11.34 -1.48 4.26
CA GLY A 125 -11.75 -0.57 5.33
C GLY A 125 -10.58 0.07 6.06
N ASN A 126 -10.93 0.85 7.09
CA ASN A 126 -9.92 1.51 7.93
C ASN A 126 -9.16 0.48 8.78
N PHE A 127 -7.85 0.63 8.87
CA PHE A 127 -6.97 -0.22 9.68
C PHE A 127 -7.45 -0.35 11.13
N GLN A 128 -7.84 0.74 11.80
CA GLN A 128 -8.34 0.72 13.18
C GLN A 128 -9.59 -0.13 13.39
N GLU A 129 -10.43 -0.30 12.37
CA GLU A 129 -11.63 -1.14 12.46
C GLU A 129 -11.33 -2.60 12.11
N ILE A 130 -10.42 -2.81 11.16
CA ILE A 130 -10.03 -4.15 10.73
C ILE A 130 -9.17 -4.82 11.81
N GLU A 131 -8.21 -4.11 12.41
CA GLU A 131 -7.27 -4.67 13.40
C GLU A 131 -7.98 -5.28 14.60
N LYS A 132 -9.11 -4.70 15.03
CA LYS A 132 -9.93 -5.21 16.13
C LYS A 132 -10.53 -6.60 15.86
N LYS A 133 -10.60 -6.99 14.59
CA LYS A 133 -11.14 -8.25 14.11
C LYS A 133 -10.06 -9.23 13.65
N LEU A 134 -8.82 -8.75 13.52
CA LEU A 134 -7.68 -9.60 13.16
C LEU A 134 -7.32 -10.51 14.33
N THR A 135 -7.37 -11.81 14.09
CA THR A 135 -6.98 -12.86 15.05
C THR A 135 -5.63 -13.46 14.72
N GLU A 136 -5.14 -13.22 13.52
CA GLU A 136 -3.89 -13.74 12.99
C GLU A 136 -2.70 -12.92 13.45
N THR A 137 -1.54 -13.57 13.49
CA THR A 137 -0.24 -12.93 13.68
C THR A 137 0.65 -13.14 12.46
N TYR A 138 1.58 -12.21 12.25
CA TYR A 138 2.36 -12.10 11.02
C TYR A 138 3.86 -12.06 11.32
N ASP A 139 4.64 -12.67 10.42
CA ASP A 139 6.11 -12.64 10.46
C ASP A 139 6.63 -11.28 9.96
N TYR A 140 5.91 -10.68 9.01
CA TYR A 140 6.20 -9.34 8.48
C TYR A 140 4.94 -8.51 8.41
N ILE A 141 5.06 -7.24 8.82
CA ILE A 141 4.02 -6.22 8.59
C ILE A 141 4.66 -5.07 7.81
N THR A 142 4.10 -4.74 6.65
CA THR A 142 4.66 -3.72 5.76
C THR A 142 3.77 -2.47 5.73
N LEU A 143 4.41 -1.29 5.78
CA LEU A 143 3.81 0.03 5.62
C LEU A 143 4.67 0.80 4.60
N ILE A 144 4.26 0.77 3.34
CA ILE A 144 5.03 1.35 2.23
C ILE A 144 4.27 2.53 1.64
N GLY A 145 4.70 3.76 1.97
CA GLY A 145 4.01 4.99 1.60
C GLY A 145 2.67 5.14 2.33
N VAL A 146 2.64 4.84 3.63
CA VAL A 146 1.41 4.79 4.44
C VAL A 146 1.62 5.35 5.84
N PHE A 147 2.77 5.08 6.44
CA PHE A 147 3.00 5.44 7.86
C PHE A 147 2.97 6.96 8.08
N GLU A 148 3.33 7.75 7.09
CA GLU A 148 3.28 9.21 7.08
C GLU A 148 1.87 9.78 7.27
N TYR A 149 0.85 9.00 6.94
CA TYR A 149 -0.55 9.42 7.07
C TYR A 149 -1.21 8.98 8.38
N ALA A 150 -0.45 8.47 9.35
CA ALA A 150 -0.99 7.93 10.59
C ALA A 150 -1.85 8.95 11.36
N ASP A 151 -1.48 10.23 11.35
CA ASP A 151 -2.21 11.32 12.02
C ASP A 151 -3.59 11.58 11.40
N GLY A 152 -3.80 11.25 10.15
CA GLY A 152 -5.10 11.36 9.48
C GLY A 152 -6.05 10.19 9.74
N TYR A 153 -5.54 9.04 10.16
CA TYR A 153 -6.32 7.80 10.23
C TYR A 153 -6.27 7.10 11.59
N ILE A 154 -5.37 7.50 12.48
CA ILE A 154 -5.26 7.01 13.85
C ILE A 154 -5.71 8.12 14.80
N SER A 155 -6.70 7.81 15.64
CA SER A 155 -7.16 8.73 16.66
C SER A 155 -6.24 8.68 17.89
N GLY A 156 -5.88 9.84 18.46
CA GLY A 156 -5.04 9.92 19.65
C GLY A 156 -4.09 11.13 19.61
N ASP A 157 -3.34 11.34 20.68
CA ASP A 157 -2.39 12.44 20.80
C ASP A 157 -1.02 12.11 20.18
N GLU A 158 -0.70 10.81 20.06
CA GLU A 158 0.55 10.28 19.52
C GLU A 158 0.29 9.21 18.43
N PRO A 159 -0.35 9.60 17.30
CA PRO A 159 -0.88 8.63 16.33
C PRO A 159 0.15 7.68 15.74
N TYR A 160 1.38 8.13 15.53
CA TYR A 160 2.47 7.29 15.01
C TYR A 160 2.88 6.21 16.03
N GLN A 161 3.03 6.58 17.30
CA GLN A 161 3.36 5.63 18.35
C GLN A 161 2.20 4.67 18.59
N GLU A 162 0.98 5.16 18.65
CA GLU A 162 -0.22 4.35 18.82
C GLU A 162 -0.38 3.34 17.68
N MET A 163 -0.14 3.75 16.43
CA MET A 163 -0.14 2.84 15.29
C MET A 163 0.88 1.71 15.44
N LEU A 164 2.10 2.02 15.85
CA LEU A 164 3.14 1.02 16.07
C LEU A 164 2.80 0.05 17.21
N GLU A 165 2.24 0.54 18.31
CA GLU A 165 1.80 -0.31 19.43
C GLU A 165 0.65 -1.24 19.04
N VAL A 166 -0.26 -0.79 18.19
CA VAL A 166 -1.32 -1.63 17.62
C VAL A 166 -0.74 -2.69 16.71
N ILE A 167 0.11 -2.31 15.75
CA ILE A 167 0.75 -3.21 14.79
C ILE A 167 1.55 -4.31 15.51
N LYS A 168 2.27 -3.95 16.58
CA LYS A 168 3.09 -4.87 17.36
C LYS A 168 2.28 -6.03 17.97
N LYS A 169 0.99 -5.82 18.28
CA LYS A 169 0.11 -6.89 18.80
C LYS A 169 -0.12 -8.02 17.78
N HIS A 170 0.03 -7.71 16.51
CA HIS A 170 -0.18 -8.65 15.40
C HIS A 170 1.12 -9.28 14.89
N LEU A 171 2.27 -9.02 15.54
CA LEU A 171 3.53 -9.67 15.19
C LEU A 171 3.74 -10.98 15.97
N VAL A 172 4.29 -11.98 15.29
CA VAL A 172 4.86 -13.14 15.96
C VAL A 172 6.10 -12.74 16.77
N PRO A 173 6.56 -13.52 17.77
CA PRO A 173 7.86 -13.30 18.40
C PRO A 173 8.97 -13.23 17.34
N HIS A 174 9.76 -12.14 17.36
CA HIS A 174 10.79 -11.82 16.37
C HIS A 174 10.28 -11.42 14.98
N GLY A 175 8.98 -11.21 14.79
CA GLY A 175 8.40 -10.62 13.60
C GLY A 175 8.95 -9.21 13.31
N LYS A 176 8.83 -8.75 12.08
CA LYS A 176 9.44 -7.50 11.62
C LYS A 176 8.41 -6.55 11.07
N ILE A 177 8.56 -5.27 11.39
CA ILE A 177 7.86 -4.16 10.72
C ILE A 177 8.79 -3.60 9.65
N VAL A 178 8.27 -3.42 8.44
CA VAL A 178 8.98 -2.83 7.31
C VAL A 178 8.30 -1.52 6.94
N ILE A 179 8.97 -0.41 7.15
CA ILE A 179 8.45 0.93 6.85
C ILE A 179 9.29 1.54 5.73
N ALA A 180 8.63 2.05 4.69
CA ALA A 180 9.24 2.88 3.67
C ALA A 180 8.39 4.12 3.45
N ILE A 181 8.98 5.28 3.69
CA ILE A 181 8.37 6.61 3.55
C ILE A 181 9.35 7.56 2.85
N GLU A 182 8.84 8.67 2.36
CA GLU A 182 9.69 9.74 1.82
C GLU A 182 10.60 10.30 2.92
N ASN A 183 11.83 10.59 2.51
CA ASN A 183 12.77 11.30 3.36
C ASN A 183 12.77 12.77 2.99
N ARG A 184 12.37 13.67 3.90
CA ARG A 184 12.34 15.12 3.69
C ARG A 184 13.68 15.71 3.21
N LEU A 185 14.79 15.01 3.50
CA LEU A 185 16.14 15.37 3.04
C LEU A 185 16.58 14.53 1.84
N GLY A 186 15.62 13.92 1.12
CA GLY A 186 15.89 13.10 -0.05
C GLY A 186 16.63 13.88 -1.15
N MET A 187 17.54 13.21 -1.85
CA MET A 187 18.37 13.86 -2.90
C MET A 187 17.54 14.50 -4.01
N LYS A 188 16.33 13.99 -4.29
CA LYS A 188 15.43 14.57 -5.30
C LYS A 188 15.07 16.02 -4.98
N TYR A 189 14.86 16.35 -3.71
CA TYR A 189 14.52 17.71 -3.27
C TYR A 189 15.72 18.67 -3.37
N TRP A 190 16.92 18.19 -3.05
CA TRP A 190 18.16 18.95 -3.28
C TRP A 190 18.44 19.17 -4.76
N ALA A 191 18.01 18.25 -5.62
CA ALA A 191 18.11 18.37 -7.07
C ALA A 191 17.02 19.27 -7.68
N GLY A 192 16.14 19.88 -6.88
CA GLY A 192 15.12 20.82 -7.33
C GLY A 192 13.79 20.18 -7.74
N CYS A 193 13.46 18.98 -7.22
CA CYS A 193 12.10 18.47 -7.29
C CYS A 193 11.23 19.14 -6.22
N THR A 194 9.96 19.32 -6.52
CA THR A 194 8.97 19.77 -5.53
C THR A 194 8.74 18.70 -4.47
N GLU A 195 8.36 19.10 -3.28
CA GLU A 195 7.92 18.20 -2.22
C GLU A 195 6.60 17.52 -2.62
N ASP A 196 6.49 16.22 -2.37
CA ASP A 196 5.43 15.37 -2.95
C ASP A 196 4.02 15.71 -2.44
N HIS A 197 3.87 16.17 -1.20
CA HIS A 197 2.58 16.46 -0.57
C HIS A 197 2.15 17.91 -0.76
N THR A 198 3.11 18.85 -0.70
CA THR A 198 2.82 20.28 -0.75
C THR A 198 2.98 20.88 -2.14
N GLY A 199 3.72 20.22 -3.04
CA GLY A 199 4.05 20.72 -4.37
C GLY A 199 5.01 21.90 -4.36
N ARG A 200 5.60 22.27 -3.20
CA ARG A 200 6.51 23.42 -3.04
C ARG A 200 7.97 22.98 -3.10
N TYR A 201 8.82 23.86 -3.62
CA TYR A 201 10.26 23.63 -3.63
C TYR A 201 10.85 23.81 -2.23
N PHE A 202 11.75 22.93 -1.83
CA PHE A 202 12.52 22.95 -0.59
C PHE A 202 11.72 22.90 0.71
N GLU A 203 10.39 22.76 0.66
CA GLU A 203 9.49 22.80 1.82
C GLU A 203 9.91 21.83 2.92
N GLY A 204 10.16 20.55 2.57
CA GLY A 204 10.64 19.56 3.53
C GLY A 204 12.02 19.88 4.11
N ILE A 205 12.93 20.44 3.28
CA ILE A 205 14.28 20.82 3.71
C ILE A 205 14.21 21.99 4.71
N GLU A 206 13.31 22.94 4.48
CA GLU A 206 13.09 24.12 5.34
C GLU A 206 12.27 23.80 6.59
N GLY A 207 11.71 22.59 6.70
CA GLY A 207 11.04 22.10 7.89
C GLY A 207 9.55 22.38 7.92
N TYR A 208 8.88 22.50 6.77
CA TYR A 208 7.41 22.68 6.64
C TYR A 208 6.93 23.93 7.37
N THR A 209 7.49 25.09 7.05
CA THR A 209 7.30 26.34 7.78
C THR A 209 5.86 26.85 7.83
N ASP A 210 5.05 26.51 6.80
CA ASP A 210 3.67 27.00 6.63
C ASP A 210 2.61 25.90 6.75
N THR A 211 2.98 24.64 6.93
CA THR A 211 2.05 23.52 6.99
C THR A 211 2.08 22.85 8.36
N ARG A 212 0.94 22.83 9.04
CA ARG A 212 0.75 21.97 10.20
C ARG A 212 0.36 20.59 9.69
N GLY A 213 1.21 19.61 9.92
CA GLY A 213 0.93 18.20 9.71
C GLY A 213 0.95 17.77 8.23
N VAL A 214 2.11 17.39 7.77
CA VAL A 214 2.33 16.42 6.72
C VAL A 214 3.12 15.27 7.33
#